data_54e564fb726fcdf846174db346bd9f5d
#
_entry.id   54e564fb726fcdf846174db346bd9f5d
#
_cell.length_a   1.000
_cell.length_b   1.000
_cell.length_c   1.000
_cell.angle_alpha   90.00
_cell.angle_beta   90.00
_cell.angle_gamma   90.00
#
_symmetry.space_group_name_H-M   'P 1'
#
loop_
_entity.id
_entity.type
_entity.pdbx_description
1 polymer ?
#
loop_
_entity_poly.entity_id
_entity_poly.type
_entity_poly.pdbx_seq_one_letter_code
_entity_poly.pdbx_strand_id
1 'polypeptide(L)'
;MGMMDFLKKPKVQEPFTETTFECKRGDLTIRGTEYRPEGEKLPVAIVCHGFMAWQDTVRQYAKELARLGYCAYCFDFCGGSVMKKGKSDGATTDMSVLTEVQDLEAVIEYVQSLPYTGNELLLMGCSQGGFVSALVAAKHPELVNRLVLFYPALCIPDDARAGKMMLAKFDPKNIPERLNCGPMKLGRCYVADVIEMDPIQEISAYRGPVLIVHGTKDNIVKLDYSWQAQRAYPNAKLHIIEGGAHGFGKKHDAIAIAHLKRFAQRFE
;
A
#
# COMPACT_ATOMS: atom_id res chain seq x y z
N MET A 1 -50.02 -17.37 -10.19
CA MET A 1 -48.58 -17.77 -10.24
C MET A 1 -47.81 -16.53 -10.68
N GLY A 2 -47.52 -15.70 -9.67
CA GLY A 2 -46.88 -14.38 -9.89
C GLY A 2 -45.38 -14.50 -9.69
N MET A 3 -44.65 -14.24 -10.74
CA MET A 3 -43.21 -14.21 -10.80
C MET A 3 -42.74 -12.91 -10.11
N MET A 4 -42.12 -13.03 -8.92
CA MET A 4 -41.43 -11.90 -8.27
C MET A 4 -40.22 -11.52 -9.09
N ASP A 5 -40.34 -10.47 -9.90
CA ASP A 5 -39.23 -9.80 -10.51
C ASP A 5 -38.41 -9.11 -9.40
N PHE A 6 -37.28 -9.69 -9.02
CA PHE A 6 -36.30 -9.04 -8.17
C PHE A 6 -35.76 -7.82 -8.93
N LEU A 7 -36.28 -6.65 -8.60
CA LEU A 7 -35.76 -5.36 -9.05
C LEU A 7 -34.28 -5.26 -8.68
N LYS A 8 -33.41 -5.64 -9.60
CA LYS A 8 -31.98 -5.29 -9.53
C LYS A 8 -31.90 -3.77 -9.49
N LYS A 9 -31.46 -3.20 -8.36
CA LYS A 9 -31.13 -1.78 -8.28
C LYS A 9 -30.25 -1.45 -9.49
N PRO A 10 -30.51 -0.37 -10.23
CA PRO A 10 -29.67 0.04 -11.33
C PRO A 10 -28.23 0.18 -10.80
N LYS A 11 -27.27 -0.46 -11.47
CA LYS A 11 -25.85 -0.26 -11.18
C LYS A 11 -25.57 1.21 -11.47
N VAL A 12 -25.22 1.97 -10.44
CA VAL A 12 -24.71 3.32 -10.61
C VAL A 12 -23.47 3.19 -11.51
N GLN A 13 -23.48 3.89 -12.64
CA GLN A 13 -22.34 3.89 -13.54
C GLN A 13 -21.19 4.63 -12.83
N GLU A 14 -20.05 3.99 -12.70
CA GLU A 14 -18.86 4.62 -12.11
C GLU A 14 -18.31 5.68 -13.09
N PRO A 15 -17.78 6.80 -12.59
CA PRO A 15 -17.22 7.87 -13.44
C PRO A 15 -15.82 7.54 -13.96
N PHE A 16 -15.45 6.26 -14.03
CA PHE A 16 -14.16 5.78 -14.52
C PHE A 16 -14.30 4.44 -15.23
N THR A 17 -13.36 4.13 -16.11
CA THR A 17 -13.17 2.80 -16.68
C THR A 17 -12.27 1.95 -15.78
N GLU A 18 -12.48 0.64 -15.78
CA GLU A 18 -11.65 -0.34 -15.05
C GLU A 18 -10.96 -1.25 -16.06
N THR A 19 -9.62 -1.21 -16.14
CA THR A 19 -8.81 -2.01 -17.07
C THR A 19 -7.63 -2.64 -16.34
N THR A 20 -7.18 -3.81 -16.81
CA THR A 20 -5.95 -4.42 -16.30
C THR A 20 -4.73 -3.81 -16.98
N PHE A 21 -3.60 -3.75 -16.26
CA PHE A 21 -2.31 -3.38 -16.83
C PHE A 21 -1.21 -4.35 -16.41
N GLU A 22 -0.14 -4.33 -17.16
CA GLU A 22 1.09 -5.06 -16.88
C GLU A 22 2.29 -4.13 -17.08
N CYS A 23 3.28 -4.21 -16.18
CA CYS A 23 4.58 -3.59 -16.37
C CYS A 23 5.70 -4.54 -15.93
N LYS A 24 6.95 -4.16 -16.14
CA LYS A 24 8.09 -5.03 -15.89
C LYS A 24 9.00 -4.48 -14.79
N ARG A 25 9.46 -5.38 -13.91
CA ARG A 25 10.64 -5.18 -13.09
C ARG A 25 11.66 -6.28 -13.45
N GLY A 26 12.64 -5.95 -14.28
CA GLY A 26 13.52 -6.95 -14.90
C GLY A 26 12.71 -8.01 -15.65
N ASP A 27 12.92 -9.28 -15.32
CA ASP A 27 12.20 -10.41 -15.94
C ASP A 27 10.81 -10.66 -15.35
N LEU A 28 10.47 -10.04 -14.22
CA LEU A 28 9.19 -10.22 -13.55
C LEU A 28 8.12 -9.30 -14.14
N THR A 29 6.89 -9.83 -14.25
CA THR A 29 5.72 -9.06 -14.66
C THR A 29 4.90 -8.69 -13.44
N ILE A 30 4.70 -7.39 -13.25
CA ILE A 30 3.78 -6.82 -12.28
C ILE A 30 2.43 -6.66 -12.95
N ARG A 31 1.36 -7.10 -12.29
CA ARG A 31 -0.02 -7.02 -12.80
C ARG A 31 -0.91 -6.27 -11.83
N GLY A 32 -1.76 -5.42 -12.40
CA GLY A 32 -2.64 -4.57 -11.61
C GLY A 32 -3.90 -4.15 -12.35
N THR A 33 -4.63 -3.26 -11.72
CA THR A 33 -5.86 -2.66 -12.25
C THR A 33 -5.74 -1.14 -12.22
N GLU A 34 -6.07 -0.53 -13.35
CA GLU A 34 -6.24 0.90 -13.54
C GLU A 34 -7.72 1.27 -13.40
N TYR A 35 -7.99 2.36 -12.73
CA TYR A 35 -9.29 3.03 -12.62
C TYR A 35 -9.12 4.44 -13.20
N ARG A 36 -9.52 4.62 -14.46
CA ARG A 36 -9.26 5.84 -15.21
C ARG A 36 -10.54 6.64 -15.47
N PRO A 37 -10.68 7.85 -14.89
CA PRO A 37 -11.73 8.80 -15.27
C PRO A 37 -11.45 9.36 -16.68
N GLU A 38 -12.43 10.05 -17.27
CA GLU A 38 -12.22 10.79 -18.50
C GLU A 38 -11.31 12.00 -18.25
N GLY A 39 -10.46 12.34 -19.20
CA GLY A 39 -9.59 13.51 -19.15
C GLY A 39 -8.18 13.26 -19.66
N GLU A 40 -7.40 14.35 -19.69
CA GLU A 40 -5.98 14.38 -20.06
C GLU A 40 -5.16 14.91 -18.89
N LYS A 41 -3.87 14.54 -18.83
CA LYS A 41 -2.95 14.95 -17.76
C LYS A 41 -3.53 14.68 -16.35
N LEU A 42 -4.18 13.53 -16.21
CA LEU A 42 -4.81 13.13 -14.96
C LEU A 42 -3.78 13.01 -13.83
N PRO A 43 -4.09 13.50 -12.62
CA PRO A 43 -3.27 13.20 -11.47
C PRO A 43 -3.27 11.69 -11.22
N VAL A 44 -2.14 11.16 -10.78
CA VAL A 44 -1.94 9.72 -10.56
C VAL A 44 -2.10 9.39 -9.08
N ALA A 45 -2.75 8.27 -8.78
CA ALA A 45 -2.74 7.67 -7.45
C ALA A 45 -2.35 6.20 -7.54
N ILE A 46 -1.39 5.75 -6.74
CA ILE A 46 -0.98 4.35 -6.66
C ILE A 46 -1.25 3.84 -5.25
N VAL A 47 -1.95 2.71 -5.15
CA VAL A 47 -2.41 2.11 -3.88
C VAL A 47 -1.78 0.75 -3.67
N CYS A 48 -0.97 0.62 -2.62
CA CYS A 48 -0.16 -0.54 -2.27
C CYS A 48 -0.82 -1.38 -1.17
N HIS A 49 -0.97 -2.69 -1.41
CA HIS A 49 -1.50 -3.63 -0.43
C HIS A 49 -0.46 -4.01 0.64
N GLY A 50 -0.91 -4.63 1.74
CA GLY A 50 -0.05 -5.10 2.82
C GLY A 50 0.45 -6.54 2.62
N PHE A 51 1.20 -7.02 3.62
CA PHE A 51 1.73 -8.38 3.69
C PHE A 51 0.62 -9.43 3.55
N MET A 52 0.85 -10.49 2.77
CA MET A 52 -0.11 -11.56 2.48
C MET A 52 -1.39 -11.12 1.75
N ALA A 53 -1.51 -9.85 1.40
CA ALA A 53 -2.67 -9.30 0.71
C ALA A 53 -2.48 -9.32 -0.83
N TRP A 54 -3.39 -8.72 -1.56
CA TRP A 54 -3.34 -8.52 -3.01
C TRP A 54 -4.17 -7.30 -3.38
N GLN A 55 -4.10 -6.85 -4.62
CA GLN A 55 -4.71 -5.61 -5.10
C GLN A 55 -6.20 -5.45 -4.73
N ASP A 56 -6.99 -6.55 -4.71
CA ASP A 56 -8.41 -6.47 -4.37
C ASP A 56 -8.67 -6.04 -2.92
N THR A 57 -7.70 -6.23 -2.03
CA THR A 57 -7.83 -5.83 -0.62
C THR A 57 -7.74 -4.32 -0.41
N VAL A 58 -7.27 -3.58 -1.44
CA VAL A 58 -7.11 -2.11 -1.41
C VAL A 58 -7.85 -1.40 -2.55
N ARG A 59 -8.50 -2.15 -3.45
CA ARG A 59 -9.20 -1.59 -4.62
C ARG A 59 -10.26 -0.54 -4.27
N GLN A 60 -10.90 -0.64 -3.10
CA GLN A 60 -11.87 0.35 -2.65
C GLN A 60 -11.26 1.75 -2.54
N TYR A 61 -10.02 1.85 -2.09
CA TYR A 61 -9.31 3.13 -1.98
C TYR A 61 -8.96 3.69 -3.36
N ALA A 62 -8.49 2.84 -4.28
CA ALA A 62 -8.23 3.23 -5.67
C ALA A 62 -9.50 3.75 -6.35
N LYS A 63 -10.65 3.08 -6.17
CA LYS A 63 -11.94 3.54 -6.69
C LYS A 63 -12.39 4.88 -6.11
N GLU A 64 -12.18 5.11 -4.82
CA GLU A 64 -12.51 6.41 -4.20
C GLU A 64 -11.61 7.53 -4.75
N LEU A 65 -10.33 7.27 -4.99
CA LEU A 65 -9.42 8.22 -5.62
C LEU A 65 -9.80 8.48 -7.09
N ALA A 66 -10.22 7.44 -7.83
CA ALA A 66 -10.72 7.61 -9.19
C ALA A 66 -12.01 8.47 -9.27
N ARG A 67 -12.92 8.35 -8.28
CA ARG A 67 -14.09 9.24 -8.15
C ARG A 67 -13.73 10.70 -7.87
N LEU A 68 -12.52 10.94 -7.37
CA LEU A 68 -11.97 12.29 -7.16
C LEU A 68 -11.16 12.81 -8.36
N GLY A 69 -11.16 12.08 -9.48
CA GLY A 69 -10.50 12.48 -10.71
C GLY A 69 -9.03 12.00 -10.85
N TYR A 70 -8.52 11.14 -9.96
CA TYR A 70 -7.22 10.52 -10.13
C TYR A 70 -7.29 9.34 -11.13
N CYS A 71 -6.29 9.21 -12.01
CA CYS A 71 -6.01 7.94 -12.64
C CYS A 71 -5.39 7.02 -11.58
N ALA A 72 -6.19 6.12 -11.02
CA ALA A 72 -5.82 5.37 -9.84
C ALA A 72 -5.43 3.94 -10.18
N TYR A 73 -4.38 3.44 -9.55
CA TYR A 73 -3.80 2.13 -9.79
C TYR A 73 -3.73 1.33 -8.48
N CYS A 74 -4.03 0.04 -8.55
CA CYS A 74 -3.61 -0.92 -7.54
C CYS A 74 -3.03 -2.14 -8.25
N PHE A 75 -2.05 -2.79 -7.65
CA PHE A 75 -1.33 -3.90 -8.26
C PHE A 75 -0.91 -4.93 -7.22
N ASP A 76 -0.50 -6.10 -7.68
CA ASP A 76 0.06 -7.15 -6.82
C ASP A 76 1.58 -7.04 -6.81
N PHE A 77 2.19 -6.92 -5.62
CA PHE A 77 3.63 -7.01 -5.46
C PHE A 77 4.15 -8.39 -5.89
N CYS A 78 5.32 -8.44 -6.52
CA CYS A 78 5.95 -9.68 -6.95
C CYS A 78 6.28 -10.58 -5.75
N GLY A 79 5.66 -11.77 -5.71
CA GLY A 79 5.78 -12.68 -4.57
C GLY A 79 5.06 -12.23 -3.29
N GLY A 80 4.39 -11.07 -3.28
CA GLY A 80 3.81 -10.45 -2.08
C GLY A 80 2.50 -11.08 -1.59
N SER A 81 1.88 -11.96 -2.36
CA SER A 81 0.55 -12.49 -2.08
C SER A 81 0.53 -13.92 -1.57
N VAL A 82 -0.41 -14.20 -0.66
CA VAL A 82 -0.63 -15.55 -0.13
C VAL A 82 -1.52 -16.40 -1.07
N MET A 83 -1.30 -17.72 -1.09
CA MET A 83 -2.12 -18.72 -1.80
C MET A 83 -2.40 -18.37 -3.28
N LYS A 84 -1.45 -17.77 -3.97
CA LYS A 84 -1.60 -17.36 -5.37
C LYS A 84 -2.80 -16.44 -5.64
N LYS A 85 -3.16 -15.61 -4.68
CA LYS A 85 -4.22 -14.60 -4.83
C LYS A 85 -3.77 -13.44 -5.71
N GLY A 86 -2.51 -13.02 -5.60
CA GLY A 86 -1.90 -12.07 -6.53
C GLY A 86 -1.61 -12.70 -7.87
N LYS A 87 -1.53 -11.88 -8.90
CA LYS A 87 -1.32 -12.28 -10.29
C LYS A 87 0.06 -11.92 -10.82
N SER A 88 0.83 -11.09 -10.09
CA SER A 88 2.21 -10.76 -10.43
C SER A 88 3.13 -11.96 -10.27
N ASP A 89 4.22 -11.96 -11.02
CA ASP A 89 5.22 -13.02 -10.99
C ASP A 89 5.99 -13.02 -9.64
N GLY A 90 6.90 -13.95 -9.47
CA GLY A 90 7.78 -14.04 -8.30
C GLY A 90 7.33 -15.05 -7.25
N ALA A 91 8.30 -15.51 -6.48
CA ALA A 91 8.06 -16.41 -5.36
C ALA A 91 8.07 -15.64 -4.03
N THR A 92 7.28 -16.10 -3.05
CA THR A 92 7.22 -15.46 -1.73
C THR A 92 8.55 -15.53 -0.99
N THR A 93 9.44 -16.46 -1.38
CA THR A 93 10.79 -16.60 -0.84
C THR A 93 11.78 -15.59 -1.39
N ASP A 94 11.44 -14.90 -2.47
CA ASP A 94 12.30 -13.91 -3.14
C ASP A 94 11.79 -12.48 -2.89
N MET A 95 10.67 -12.35 -2.17
CA MET A 95 10.06 -11.07 -1.81
C MET A 95 10.63 -10.52 -0.50
N SER A 96 10.86 -9.22 -0.48
CA SER A 96 11.19 -8.43 0.71
C SER A 96 10.60 -7.02 0.60
N VAL A 97 10.68 -6.22 1.67
CA VAL A 97 10.30 -4.79 1.63
C VAL A 97 11.06 -4.05 0.53
N LEU A 98 12.36 -4.37 0.33
CA LEU A 98 13.16 -3.70 -0.70
C LEU A 98 12.81 -4.13 -2.12
N THR A 99 12.44 -5.39 -2.33
CA THR A 99 11.95 -5.83 -3.64
C THR A 99 10.58 -5.23 -3.96
N GLU A 100 9.71 -5.02 -2.96
CA GLU A 100 8.45 -4.31 -3.14
C GLU A 100 8.64 -2.81 -3.41
N VAL A 101 9.70 -2.18 -2.85
CA VAL A 101 10.12 -0.82 -3.25
C VAL A 101 10.45 -0.77 -4.74
N GLN A 102 11.23 -1.74 -5.26
CA GLN A 102 11.55 -1.83 -6.68
C GLN A 102 10.31 -2.07 -7.56
N ASP A 103 9.35 -2.88 -7.09
CA ASP A 103 8.07 -3.07 -7.79
C ASP A 103 7.29 -1.75 -7.90
N LEU A 104 7.20 -1.00 -6.80
CA LEU A 104 6.51 0.29 -6.78
C LEU A 104 7.20 1.32 -7.69
N GLU A 105 8.54 1.35 -7.69
CA GLU A 105 9.32 2.21 -8.60
C GLU A 105 9.02 1.87 -10.08
N ALA A 106 8.98 0.58 -10.43
CA ALA A 106 8.65 0.15 -11.79
C ALA A 106 7.20 0.52 -12.19
N VAL A 107 6.25 0.44 -11.26
CA VAL A 107 4.87 0.91 -11.50
C VAL A 107 4.82 2.42 -11.68
N ILE A 108 5.56 3.21 -10.87
CA ILE A 108 5.64 4.67 -11.04
C ILE A 108 6.19 5.03 -12.41
N GLU A 109 7.29 4.41 -12.84
CA GLU A 109 7.88 4.64 -14.16
C GLU A 109 6.87 4.32 -15.28
N TYR A 110 6.21 3.17 -15.18
CA TYR A 110 5.17 2.78 -16.14
C TYR A 110 4.04 3.81 -16.23
N VAL A 111 3.44 4.19 -15.11
CA VAL A 111 2.28 5.11 -15.13
C VAL A 111 2.67 6.52 -15.59
N GLN A 112 3.88 6.98 -15.30
CA GLN A 112 4.40 8.27 -15.78
C GLN A 112 4.69 8.28 -17.28
N SER A 113 4.89 7.11 -17.91
CA SER A 113 5.09 6.99 -19.37
C SER A 113 3.80 7.08 -20.18
N LEU A 114 2.63 7.01 -19.53
CA LEU A 114 1.34 6.99 -20.20
C LEU A 114 0.93 8.41 -20.64
N PRO A 115 0.42 8.58 -21.87
CA PRO A 115 0.20 9.92 -22.45
C PRO A 115 -0.93 10.73 -21.79
N TYR A 116 -1.80 10.08 -21.02
CA TYR A 116 -2.94 10.70 -20.34
C TYR A 116 -2.69 11.00 -18.86
N THR A 117 -1.55 10.61 -18.30
CA THR A 117 -1.20 10.92 -16.91
C THR A 117 -0.44 12.23 -16.81
N GLY A 118 -0.64 12.93 -15.71
CA GLY A 118 0.09 14.14 -15.34
C GLY A 118 1.21 13.86 -14.36
N ASN A 119 1.85 14.92 -13.87
CA ASN A 119 3.01 14.84 -12.97
C ASN A 119 2.63 14.77 -11.48
N GLU A 120 1.37 14.93 -11.12
CA GLU A 120 0.93 14.86 -9.72
C GLU A 120 0.76 13.40 -9.30
N LEU A 121 1.54 12.96 -8.30
CA LEU A 121 1.52 11.60 -7.77
C LEU A 121 1.12 11.58 -6.30
N LEU A 122 0.04 10.83 -5.99
CA LEU A 122 -0.33 10.43 -4.65
C LEU A 122 0.05 8.96 -4.46
N LEU A 123 0.93 8.68 -3.49
CA LEU A 123 1.17 7.31 -3.03
C LEU A 123 0.30 7.00 -1.82
N MET A 124 -0.32 5.83 -1.83
CA MET A 124 -1.05 5.31 -0.69
C MET A 124 -0.62 3.88 -0.41
N GLY A 125 -0.42 3.55 0.87
CA GLY A 125 -0.12 2.17 1.26
C GLY A 125 -0.76 1.76 2.57
N CYS A 126 -1.11 0.48 2.66
CA CYS A 126 -1.66 -0.15 3.85
C CYS A 126 -0.62 -1.11 4.46
N SER A 127 -0.40 -1.06 5.78
CA SER A 127 0.50 -1.99 6.49
C SER A 127 1.91 -2.01 5.87
N GLN A 128 2.40 -3.16 5.38
CA GLN A 128 3.69 -3.26 4.67
C GLN A 128 3.74 -2.35 3.44
N GLY A 129 2.67 -2.31 2.63
CA GLY A 129 2.59 -1.37 1.49
C GLY A 129 2.68 0.10 1.92
N GLY A 130 2.26 0.42 3.16
CA GLY A 130 2.47 1.74 3.77
C GLY A 130 3.94 2.02 4.07
N PHE A 131 4.68 1.03 4.57
CA PHE A 131 6.12 1.16 4.77
C PHE A 131 6.87 1.30 3.43
N VAL A 132 6.55 0.46 2.45
CA VAL A 132 7.09 0.55 1.09
C VAL A 132 6.82 1.92 0.46
N SER A 133 5.58 2.42 0.53
CA SER A 133 5.22 3.74 0.00
C SER A 133 5.99 4.88 0.69
N ALA A 134 6.22 4.75 2.00
CA ALA A 134 7.00 5.72 2.78
C ALA A 134 8.49 5.73 2.37
N LEU A 135 9.09 4.55 2.14
CA LEU A 135 10.47 4.41 1.66
C LEU A 135 10.63 5.01 0.25
N VAL A 136 9.70 4.73 -0.67
CA VAL A 136 9.73 5.31 -2.03
C VAL A 136 9.57 6.82 -1.99
N ALA A 137 8.65 7.35 -1.16
CA ALA A 137 8.49 8.78 -1.00
C ALA A 137 9.75 9.46 -0.42
N ALA A 138 10.46 8.80 0.49
CA ALA A 138 11.73 9.31 1.03
C ALA A 138 12.88 9.25 0.02
N LYS A 139 12.91 8.22 -0.83
CA LYS A 139 13.93 8.03 -1.88
C LYS A 139 13.74 8.97 -3.07
N HIS A 140 12.49 9.29 -3.41
CA HIS A 140 12.09 10.11 -4.55
C HIS A 140 11.12 11.24 -4.13
N PRO A 141 11.55 12.14 -3.20
CA PRO A 141 10.67 13.15 -2.62
C PRO A 141 10.14 14.17 -3.65
N GLU A 142 10.81 14.33 -4.77
CA GLU A 142 10.41 15.20 -5.88
C GLU A 142 9.28 14.63 -6.73
N LEU A 143 9.10 13.30 -6.74
CA LEU A 143 8.05 12.62 -7.51
C LEU A 143 6.72 12.56 -6.76
N VAL A 144 6.76 12.51 -5.42
CA VAL A 144 5.58 12.24 -4.60
C VAL A 144 5.00 13.55 -4.06
N ASN A 145 3.82 13.93 -4.53
CA ASN A 145 3.13 15.14 -4.10
C ASN A 145 2.36 14.95 -2.79
N ARG A 146 1.83 13.74 -2.54
CA ARG A 146 1.07 13.39 -1.34
C ARG A 146 1.32 11.94 -0.95
N LEU A 147 1.40 11.69 0.35
CA LEU A 147 1.59 10.35 0.91
C LEU A 147 0.47 10.01 1.89
N VAL A 148 -0.13 8.83 1.72
CA VAL A 148 -1.19 8.30 2.60
C VAL A 148 -0.75 6.96 3.18
N LEU A 149 -0.73 6.86 4.50
CA LEU A 149 -0.27 5.70 5.24
C LEU A 149 -1.38 5.18 6.16
N PHE A 150 -1.93 4.02 5.84
CA PHE A 150 -2.88 3.34 6.71
C PHE A 150 -2.15 2.28 7.52
N TYR A 151 -2.14 2.44 8.85
CA TYR A 151 -1.48 1.54 9.82
C TYR A 151 -0.12 1.00 9.30
N PRO A 152 0.83 1.90 8.91
CA PRO A 152 2.07 1.51 8.23
C PRO A 152 2.90 0.59 9.11
N ALA A 153 3.38 -0.53 8.54
CA ALA A 153 4.11 -1.57 9.25
C ALA A 153 5.59 -1.20 9.48
N LEU A 154 5.84 -0.05 10.11
CA LEU A 154 7.19 0.42 10.47
C LEU A 154 7.85 -0.46 11.56
N CYS A 155 7.11 -1.41 12.14
CA CYS A 155 7.62 -2.39 13.09
C CYS A 155 8.48 -3.49 12.45
N ILE A 156 8.44 -3.67 11.11
CA ILE A 156 9.09 -4.80 10.43
C ILE A 156 10.59 -4.92 10.79
N PRO A 157 11.41 -3.84 10.79
CA PRO A 157 12.81 -3.93 11.20
C PRO A 157 12.98 -4.32 12.67
N ASP A 158 12.14 -3.82 13.58
CA ASP A 158 12.19 -4.19 15.00
C ASP A 158 11.80 -5.64 15.24
N ASP A 159 10.78 -6.13 14.53
CA ASP A 159 10.38 -7.54 14.58
C ASP A 159 11.51 -8.45 14.06
N ALA A 160 12.22 -8.03 13.00
CA ALA A 160 13.40 -8.72 12.47
C ALA A 160 14.51 -8.80 13.52
N ARG A 161 14.86 -7.69 14.17
CA ARG A 161 15.85 -7.64 15.26
C ARG A 161 15.46 -8.47 16.47
N ALA A 162 14.16 -8.54 16.76
CA ALA A 162 13.63 -9.37 17.85
C ALA A 162 13.57 -10.87 17.50
N GLY A 163 13.99 -11.28 16.29
CA GLY A 163 13.94 -12.66 15.83
C GLY A 163 12.52 -13.20 15.68
N LYS A 164 11.59 -12.33 15.31
CA LYS A 164 10.19 -12.68 15.15
C LYS A 164 9.63 -12.06 13.86
N MET A 165 9.01 -12.87 13.02
CA MET A 165 8.31 -12.41 11.83
C MET A 165 6.97 -13.14 11.72
N MET A 166 5.86 -12.46 12.05
CA MET A 166 4.54 -13.06 12.19
C MET A 166 4.58 -14.28 13.13
N LEU A 167 4.34 -15.50 12.62
CA LEU A 167 4.41 -16.75 13.41
C LEU A 167 5.81 -17.37 13.46
N ALA A 168 6.75 -16.92 12.61
CA ALA A 168 8.10 -17.40 12.61
C ALA A 168 8.91 -16.81 13.79
N LYS A 169 9.73 -17.66 14.41
CA LYS A 169 10.75 -17.27 15.40
C LYS A 169 12.09 -17.80 14.92
N PHE A 170 13.13 -16.99 15.05
CA PHE A 170 14.48 -17.32 14.59
C PHE A 170 15.54 -16.59 15.41
N ASP A 171 16.78 -17.05 15.32
CA ASP A 171 17.93 -16.30 15.86
C ASP A 171 18.30 -15.18 14.86
N PRO A 172 18.24 -13.90 15.24
CA PRO A 172 18.58 -12.80 14.34
C PRO A 172 20.06 -12.78 13.93
N LYS A 173 20.94 -13.47 14.70
CA LYS A 173 22.37 -13.66 14.33
C LYS A 173 22.58 -14.80 13.35
N ASN A 174 21.59 -15.68 13.19
CA ASN A 174 21.65 -16.83 12.30
C ASN A 174 20.31 -17.02 11.57
N ILE A 175 19.99 -16.07 10.68
CA ILE A 175 18.73 -16.03 9.93
C ILE A 175 18.64 -17.26 9.03
N PRO A 176 17.59 -18.11 9.16
CA PRO A 176 17.45 -19.30 8.31
C PRO A 176 17.12 -18.91 6.86
N GLU A 177 17.45 -19.80 5.92
CA GLU A 177 17.15 -19.60 4.49
C GLU A 177 15.65 -19.47 4.20
N ARG A 178 14.80 -20.06 5.04
CA ARG A 178 13.34 -20.00 4.92
C ARG A 178 12.67 -19.79 6.28
N LEU A 179 11.67 -18.92 6.30
CA LEU A 179 10.86 -18.63 7.48
C LEU A 179 9.42 -19.07 7.22
N ASN A 180 8.81 -19.75 8.19
CA ASN A 180 7.44 -20.22 8.14
C ASN A 180 6.51 -19.21 8.84
N CYS A 181 5.96 -18.27 8.08
CA CYS A 181 5.13 -17.17 8.60
C CYS A 181 3.63 -17.51 8.57
N GLY A 182 3.27 -18.77 8.76
CA GLY A 182 1.90 -19.26 8.65
C GLY A 182 1.60 -19.72 7.21
N PRO A 183 0.58 -19.16 6.54
CA PRO A 183 0.20 -19.56 5.17
C PRO A 183 1.23 -19.15 4.12
N MET A 184 2.21 -18.31 4.48
CA MET A 184 3.25 -17.80 3.59
C MET A 184 4.63 -18.20 4.08
N LYS A 185 5.48 -18.68 3.16
CA LYS A 185 6.89 -18.95 3.41
C LYS A 185 7.71 -17.79 2.86
N LEU A 186 8.59 -17.23 3.68
CA LEU A 186 9.49 -16.16 3.27
C LEU A 186 10.91 -16.70 3.12
N GLY A 187 11.70 -16.05 2.29
CA GLY A 187 13.14 -16.28 2.22
C GLY A 187 13.89 -15.44 3.26
N ARG A 188 15.18 -15.77 3.40
CA ARG A 188 16.13 -15.04 4.25
C ARG A 188 16.17 -13.55 3.93
N CYS A 189 16.02 -13.15 2.64
CA CYS A 189 16.05 -11.77 2.18
C CYS A 189 15.03 -10.90 2.92
N TYR A 190 13.85 -11.42 3.25
CA TYR A 190 12.81 -10.65 3.93
C TYR A 190 13.28 -10.06 5.27
N VAL A 191 14.12 -10.78 5.99
CA VAL A 191 14.69 -10.31 7.25
C VAL A 191 16.01 -9.57 7.01
N ALA A 192 16.89 -10.13 6.16
CA ALA A 192 18.21 -9.56 5.92
C ALA A 192 18.18 -8.13 5.37
N ASP A 193 17.20 -7.83 4.52
CA ASP A 193 17.08 -6.53 3.88
C ASP A 193 16.64 -5.41 4.84
N VAL A 194 16.02 -5.75 5.98
CA VAL A 194 15.44 -4.74 6.89
C VAL A 194 16.04 -4.74 8.29
N ILE A 195 16.79 -5.76 8.70
CA ILE A 195 17.22 -5.95 10.09
C ILE A 195 18.07 -4.79 10.62
N GLU A 196 18.87 -4.15 9.75
CA GLU A 196 19.73 -3.01 10.10
C GLU A 196 19.06 -1.65 9.87
N MET A 197 17.82 -1.61 9.37
CA MET A 197 17.11 -0.35 9.08
C MET A 197 16.61 0.32 10.37
N ASP A 198 16.77 1.62 10.46
CA ASP A 198 15.97 2.47 11.33
C ASP A 198 14.78 3.00 10.51
N PRO A 199 13.57 2.44 10.68
CA PRO A 199 12.44 2.77 9.81
C PRO A 199 12.03 4.25 9.89
N ILE A 200 12.26 4.90 11.03
CA ILE A 200 11.90 6.31 11.23
C ILE A 200 12.93 7.22 10.54
N GLN A 201 14.21 6.88 10.61
CA GLN A 201 15.26 7.60 9.90
C GLN A 201 15.08 7.47 8.39
N GLU A 202 14.82 6.24 7.88
CA GLU A 202 14.66 5.98 6.45
C GLU A 202 13.54 6.81 5.82
N ILE A 203 12.39 6.94 6.50
CA ILE A 203 11.24 7.66 5.95
C ILE A 203 11.33 9.18 6.11
N SER A 204 12.23 9.70 6.95
CA SER A 204 12.27 11.11 7.38
C SER A 204 12.67 12.11 6.30
N ALA A 205 13.23 11.64 5.16
CA ALA A 205 13.64 12.51 4.06
C ALA A 205 12.46 13.15 3.30
N TYR A 206 11.28 12.53 3.34
CA TYR A 206 10.09 13.09 2.69
C TYR A 206 9.54 14.30 3.45
N ARG A 207 9.32 15.41 2.74
CA ARG A 207 8.89 16.71 3.29
C ARG A 207 7.47 17.12 2.84
N GLY A 208 6.88 16.39 1.90
CA GLY A 208 5.54 16.67 1.40
C GLY A 208 4.45 16.36 2.43
N PRO A 209 3.18 16.63 2.08
CA PRO A 209 2.03 16.33 2.93
C PRO A 209 1.86 14.84 3.19
N VAL A 210 1.63 14.44 4.45
CA VAL A 210 1.40 13.04 4.84
C VAL A 210 0.10 12.92 5.64
N LEU A 211 -0.76 11.99 5.22
CA LEU A 211 -1.88 11.51 6.01
C LEU A 211 -1.55 10.16 6.61
N ILE A 212 -1.63 10.04 7.92
CA ILE A 212 -1.52 8.76 8.63
C ILE A 212 -2.87 8.44 9.28
N VAL A 213 -3.36 7.21 9.11
CA VAL A 213 -4.60 6.74 9.76
C VAL A 213 -4.31 5.41 10.45
N HIS A 214 -4.62 5.32 11.75
CA HIS A 214 -4.32 4.12 12.54
C HIS A 214 -5.42 3.86 13.58
N GLY A 215 -5.67 2.59 13.89
CA GLY A 215 -6.68 2.18 14.85
C GLY A 215 -6.12 1.91 16.24
N THR A 216 -6.89 2.20 17.31
CA THR A 216 -6.43 1.98 18.70
C THR A 216 -6.40 0.51 19.12
N LYS A 217 -7.07 -0.39 18.37
CA LYS A 217 -7.09 -1.85 18.62
C LYS A 217 -6.29 -2.63 17.59
N ASP A 218 -5.28 -1.99 16.97
CA ASP A 218 -4.36 -2.68 16.08
C ASP A 218 -3.39 -3.55 16.90
N ASN A 219 -3.55 -4.88 16.78
CA ASN A 219 -2.75 -5.88 17.49
C ASN A 219 -1.54 -6.37 16.65
N ILE A 220 -1.41 -5.92 15.41
CA ILE A 220 -0.33 -6.29 14.50
C ILE A 220 0.75 -5.21 14.51
N VAL A 221 0.36 -3.96 14.26
CA VAL A 221 1.24 -2.80 14.28
C VAL A 221 0.82 -1.88 15.42
N LYS A 222 1.72 -1.64 16.37
CA LYS A 222 1.43 -0.74 17.50
C LYS A 222 1.25 0.69 17.02
N LEU A 223 0.24 1.39 17.54
CA LEU A 223 -0.04 2.79 17.23
C LEU A 223 1.17 3.72 17.46
N ASP A 224 2.09 3.34 18.36
CA ASP A 224 3.29 4.10 18.66
C ASP A 224 4.17 4.36 17.42
N TYR A 225 4.25 3.42 16.48
CA TYR A 225 4.96 3.62 15.21
C TYR A 225 4.36 4.77 14.38
N SER A 226 3.04 4.93 14.38
CA SER A 226 2.40 6.06 13.71
C SER A 226 2.62 7.38 14.43
N TRP A 227 2.73 7.38 15.76
CA TRP A 227 3.16 8.56 16.52
C TRP A 227 4.60 8.95 16.20
N GLN A 228 5.51 7.98 16.09
CA GLN A 228 6.90 8.23 15.70
C GLN A 228 6.97 8.79 14.28
N ALA A 229 6.27 8.18 13.32
CA ALA A 229 6.21 8.67 11.95
C ALA A 229 5.65 10.10 11.86
N GLN A 230 4.57 10.41 12.60
CA GLN A 230 4.03 11.76 12.64
C GLN A 230 5.06 12.80 13.10
N ARG A 231 5.88 12.46 14.09
CA ARG A 231 6.93 13.37 14.60
C ARG A 231 8.11 13.52 13.61
N ALA A 232 8.37 12.48 12.80
CA ALA A 232 9.45 12.50 11.82
C ALA A 232 9.12 13.32 10.57
N TYR A 233 7.85 13.34 10.17
CA TYR A 233 7.42 14.11 9.01
C TYR A 233 7.03 15.55 9.40
N PRO A 234 7.55 16.59 8.72
CA PRO A 234 7.23 17.98 9.03
C PRO A 234 5.76 18.35 8.75
N ASN A 235 5.12 17.66 7.79
CA ASN A 235 3.77 17.95 7.30
C ASN A 235 2.81 16.75 7.47
N ALA A 236 2.90 16.02 8.57
CA ALA A 236 2.03 14.88 8.81
C ALA A 236 0.81 15.21 9.69
N LYS A 237 -0.33 14.63 9.31
CA LYS A 237 -1.55 14.56 10.14
C LYS A 237 -1.85 13.10 10.45
N LEU A 238 -1.88 12.78 11.75
CA LEU A 238 -2.30 11.46 12.24
C LEU A 238 -3.76 11.52 12.69
N HIS A 239 -4.60 10.65 12.12
CA HIS A 239 -5.97 10.41 12.56
C HIS A 239 -6.07 9.04 13.22
N ILE A 240 -6.50 9.03 14.48
CA ILE A 240 -6.66 7.83 15.28
C ILE A 240 -8.12 7.41 15.21
N ILE A 241 -8.38 6.15 14.81
CA ILE A 241 -9.72 5.57 14.78
C ILE A 241 -9.91 4.72 16.03
N GLU A 242 -10.76 5.21 16.95
CA GLU A 242 -11.07 4.49 18.19
C GLU A 242 -11.73 3.14 17.90
N GLY A 243 -11.19 2.07 18.51
CA GLY A 243 -11.66 0.70 18.31
C GLY A 243 -11.25 0.08 16.95
N GLY A 244 -10.54 0.81 16.08
CA GLY A 244 -10.06 0.31 14.80
C GLY A 244 -8.99 -0.76 15.00
N ALA A 245 -9.14 -1.92 14.36
CA ALA A 245 -8.15 -3.00 14.31
C ALA A 245 -7.29 -2.88 13.04
N HIS A 246 -6.25 -3.72 12.92
CA HIS A 246 -5.44 -3.84 11.71
C HIS A 246 -6.30 -4.21 10.50
N GLY A 247 -6.15 -3.51 9.38
CA GLY A 247 -6.93 -3.75 8.16
C GLY A 247 -8.33 -3.14 8.18
N PHE A 248 -8.69 -2.40 9.20
CA PHE A 248 -10.01 -1.79 9.44
C PHE A 248 -11.20 -2.71 9.10
N GLY A 249 -12.16 -2.81 9.98
CA GLY A 249 -13.47 -3.39 9.65
C GLY A 249 -14.35 -2.36 8.94
N LYS A 250 -15.41 -2.78 8.29
CA LYS A 250 -16.31 -1.97 7.44
C LYS A 250 -16.67 -0.58 8.01
N LYS A 251 -16.96 -0.48 9.32
CA LYS A 251 -17.28 0.79 9.99
C LYS A 251 -16.09 1.73 10.04
N HIS A 252 -14.92 1.20 10.43
CA HIS A 252 -13.69 1.98 10.59
C HIS A 252 -13.07 2.33 9.24
N ASP A 253 -13.24 1.45 8.25
CA ASP A 253 -12.84 1.68 6.87
C ASP A 253 -13.57 2.88 6.25
N ALA A 254 -14.88 3.03 6.50
CA ALA A 254 -15.64 4.21 6.07
C ALA A 254 -15.10 5.51 6.66
N ILE A 255 -14.63 5.50 7.93
CA ILE A 255 -14.00 6.66 8.56
C ILE A 255 -12.64 6.95 7.90
N ALA A 256 -11.83 5.91 7.67
CA ALA A 256 -10.53 6.06 7.01
C ALA A 256 -10.68 6.61 5.58
N ILE A 257 -11.65 6.12 4.81
CA ILE A 257 -11.99 6.63 3.48
C ILE A 257 -12.40 8.10 3.54
N ALA A 258 -13.17 8.53 4.54
CA ALA A 258 -13.54 9.93 4.68
C ALA A 258 -12.30 10.85 4.89
N HIS A 259 -11.31 10.39 5.66
CA HIS A 259 -10.03 11.11 5.82
C HIS A 259 -9.22 11.09 4.52
N LEU A 260 -9.14 9.96 3.82
CA LEU A 260 -8.49 9.83 2.51
C LEU A 260 -9.08 10.85 1.52
N LYS A 261 -10.40 10.86 1.36
CA LYS A 261 -11.10 11.77 0.42
C LYS A 261 -10.81 13.23 0.72
N ARG A 262 -10.88 13.65 1.98
CA ARG A 262 -10.59 15.03 2.38
C ARG A 262 -9.12 15.41 2.08
N PHE A 263 -8.18 14.51 2.31
CA PHE A 263 -6.76 14.75 2.05
C PHE A 263 -6.43 14.77 0.56
N ALA A 264 -7.09 13.91 -0.23
CA ALA A 264 -6.87 13.79 -1.67
C ALA A 264 -7.61 14.87 -2.50
N GLN A 265 -8.64 15.53 -1.93
CA GLN A 265 -9.34 16.62 -2.62
C GLN A 265 -8.35 17.70 -3.05
N ARG A 266 -8.45 18.08 -4.32
CA ARG A 266 -7.76 19.23 -4.88
C ARG A 266 -8.64 20.45 -4.60
N PHE A 267 -8.12 21.42 -3.87
CA PHE A 267 -8.76 22.72 -3.83
C PHE A 267 -8.39 23.44 -5.12
N GLU A 268 -9.37 23.73 -5.95
CA GLU A 268 -9.23 24.60 -7.11
C GLU A 268 -8.82 26.01 -6.71
#